data_ff1c40599308a4fdd5e8251f2bcdf5bc
#
_entry.id   ff1c40599308a4fdd5e8251f2bcdf5bc
#
_cell.length_a   1.000
_cell.length_b   1.000
_cell.length_c   1.000
_cell.angle_alpha   90.00
_cell.angle_beta   90.00
_cell.angle_gamma   90.00
#
_symmetry.space_group_name_H-M   'P 1'
#
loop_
_entity.id
_entity.type
_entity.pdbx_description
1 polymer ?
#
loop_
_entity_poly.entity_id
_entity_poly.type
_entity_poly.pdbx_seq_one_letter_code
_entity_poly.pdbx_strand_id
1 'polypeptide(L)'
;SLWANAIRFFHQKLEENKLTDKLQIVGPDAAIWSANESWWVDSCAIHLDKEIGLYDIHTYPSKSTVNSGAYTDIIRAYKQSVPADKKIVMGEIGFKFVAPEDSLFLQENLRRAEAKQHASMDDSQMFVYDSMYGTDMADALFQTVNAGFSGSVVWMLDDAMHSKEAPDKLKIWGFWNIFGEERFGKEEEEVRPWFYAWSLLTRYMPTGSRAYRVEVEGDSSIKAIAVEKEGNYMLAVVNVAKEEKSVVLKSSTLPVLEGVKEYLYADGKLKKEGDSQLLPLRRGVTLRLDKGEVIQMPGESLTVYTNFDY
;
A
#
# COMPACT_ATOMS: atom_id res chain seq x y z
N SER A 1 -13.03 -24.87 16.06
CA SER A 1 -12.53 -23.84 16.98
C SER A 1 -13.63 -22.87 17.37
N LEU A 2 -13.48 -22.14 18.46
CA LEU A 2 -14.43 -21.11 18.90
C LEU A 2 -14.64 -20.05 17.81
N TRP A 3 -13.54 -19.61 17.18
CA TRP A 3 -13.58 -18.66 16.08
C TRP A 3 -14.43 -19.16 14.91
N ALA A 4 -14.22 -20.38 14.43
CA ALA A 4 -15.02 -20.92 13.33
C ALA A 4 -16.52 -21.02 13.66
N ASN A 5 -16.86 -21.32 14.91
CA ASN A 5 -18.25 -21.34 15.35
C ASN A 5 -18.86 -19.93 15.36
N ALA A 6 -18.09 -18.91 15.74
CA ALA A 6 -18.53 -17.52 15.67
C ALA A 6 -18.78 -17.08 14.22
N ILE A 7 -17.89 -17.41 13.29
CA ILE A 7 -18.07 -17.11 11.86
C ILE A 7 -19.35 -17.75 11.32
N ARG A 8 -19.58 -19.04 11.60
CA ARG A 8 -20.82 -19.72 11.19
C ARG A 8 -22.07 -19.09 11.79
N PHE A 9 -22.00 -18.70 13.06
CA PHE A 9 -23.10 -18.02 13.73
C PHE A 9 -23.41 -16.66 13.06
N PHE A 10 -22.40 -15.86 12.76
CA PHE A 10 -22.60 -14.59 12.04
C PHE A 10 -23.17 -14.81 10.65
N HIS A 11 -22.64 -15.77 9.89
CA HIS A 11 -23.16 -16.11 8.56
C HIS A 11 -24.63 -16.52 8.63
N GLN A 12 -25.00 -17.40 9.56
CA GLN A 12 -26.40 -17.78 9.79
C GLN A 12 -27.27 -16.55 10.09
N LYS A 13 -26.78 -15.59 10.89
CA LYS A 13 -27.53 -14.33 11.16
C LYS A 13 -27.70 -13.47 9.92
N LEU A 14 -26.71 -13.43 9.04
CA LEU A 14 -26.86 -12.74 7.75
C LEU A 14 -27.91 -13.41 6.87
N GLU A 15 -27.94 -14.75 6.80
CA GLU A 15 -28.96 -15.50 6.07
C GLU A 15 -30.37 -15.27 6.63
N GLU A 16 -30.55 -15.41 7.95
CA GLU A 16 -31.84 -15.19 8.64
C GLU A 16 -32.40 -13.77 8.37
N ASN A 17 -31.54 -12.78 8.23
CA ASN A 17 -31.92 -11.39 7.97
C ASN A 17 -31.87 -10.99 6.49
N LYS A 18 -31.62 -11.93 5.57
CA LYS A 18 -31.51 -11.70 4.11
C LYS A 18 -30.49 -10.61 3.76
N LEU A 19 -29.33 -10.66 4.40
CA LEU A 19 -28.25 -9.70 4.23
C LEU A 19 -27.04 -10.25 3.46
N THR A 20 -27.03 -11.53 3.10
CA THR A 20 -25.91 -12.19 2.41
C THR A 20 -25.59 -11.59 1.04
N ASP A 21 -26.58 -10.97 0.37
CA ASP A 21 -26.37 -10.27 -0.90
C ASP A 21 -25.76 -8.86 -0.71
N LYS A 22 -25.75 -8.35 0.52
CA LYS A 22 -25.32 -6.97 0.84
C LYS A 22 -24.03 -6.94 1.66
N LEU A 23 -23.78 -7.98 2.45
CA LEU A 23 -22.68 -8.04 3.40
C LEU A 23 -21.92 -9.35 3.21
N GLN A 24 -20.61 -9.27 3.31
CA GLN A 24 -19.72 -10.43 3.28
C GLN A 24 -18.89 -10.46 4.57
N ILE A 25 -18.64 -11.65 5.07
CA ILE A 25 -17.67 -11.83 6.14
C ILE A 25 -16.27 -11.80 5.53
N VAL A 26 -15.40 -11.00 6.11
CA VAL A 26 -13.98 -10.91 5.75
C VAL A 26 -13.16 -11.66 6.80
N GLY A 27 -12.17 -12.40 6.36
CA GLY A 27 -11.29 -13.14 7.28
C GLY A 27 -10.20 -13.94 6.55
N PRO A 28 -9.25 -14.52 7.28
CA PRO A 28 -9.19 -14.68 8.74
C PRO A 28 -8.66 -13.51 9.56
N ASP A 29 -8.31 -12.37 8.97
CA ASP A 29 -7.70 -11.24 9.69
C ASP A 29 -6.38 -11.66 10.36
N ALA A 30 -5.55 -12.37 9.61
CA ALA A 30 -4.34 -12.98 10.12
C ALA A 30 -3.11 -12.09 9.90
N ALA A 31 -2.44 -11.70 10.98
CA ALA A 31 -1.12 -11.09 10.89
C ALA A 31 -0.09 -12.13 10.43
N ILE A 32 0.69 -11.81 9.41
CA ILE A 32 1.67 -12.72 8.82
C ILE A 32 3.07 -12.10 8.80
N TRP A 33 4.10 -12.95 8.90
CA TRP A 33 5.50 -12.54 8.90
C TRP A 33 6.35 -13.29 7.86
N SER A 34 5.88 -14.46 7.43
CA SER A 34 6.60 -15.33 6.50
C SER A 34 5.66 -16.07 5.56
N ALA A 35 6.18 -16.67 4.50
CA ALA A 35 5.42 -17.50 3.57
C ALA A 35 4.88 -18.81 4.20
N ASN A 36 5.39 -19.21 5.36
CA ASN A 36 5.11 -20.51 5.97
C ASN A 36 3.94 -20.49 6.97
N GLU A 37 3.20 -19.39 7.06
CA GLU A 37 2.11 -19.19 8.03
C GLU A 37 0.72 -19.20 7.37
N SER A 38 0.61 -19.75 6.14
CA SER A 38 -0.65 -19.79 5.38
C SER A 38 -1.75 -20.66 6.01
N TRP A 39 -1.43 -21.46 7.01
CA TRP A 39 -2.33 -22.42 7.65
C TRP A 39 -3.66 -21.83 8.16
N TRP A 40 -3.69 -20.54 8.53
CA TRP A 40 -4.93 -19.85 8.87
C TRP A 40 -5.82 -19.68 7.64
N VAL A 41 -5.27 -19.23 6.53
CA VAL A 41 -5.98 -19.06 5.26
C VAL A 41 -6.40 -20.43 4.72
N ASP A 42 -5.51 -21.43 4.76
CA ASP A 42 -5.80 -22.81 4.36
C ASP A 42 -6.96 -23.40 5.16
N SER A 43 -6.93 -23.21 6.50
CA SER A 43 -8.00 -23.68 7.38
C SER A 43 -9.35 -23.03 7.07
N CYS A 44 -9.35 -21.74 6.74
CA CYS A 44 -10.54 -21.02 6.32
C CYS A 44 -11.07 -21.55 4.99
N ALA A 45 -10.21 -21.75 4.00
CA ALA A 45 -10.56 -22.29 2.69
C ALA A 45 -11.18 -23.70 2.80
N ILE A 46 -10.65 -24.55 3.70
CA ILE A 46 -11.15 -25.93 3.88
C ILE A 46 -12.47 -25.96 4.67
N HIS A 47 -12.62 -25.13 5.69
CA HIS A 47 -13.69 -25.31 6.69
C HIS A 47 -14.76 -24.22 6.69
N LEU A 48 -14.53 -23.07 6.06
CA LEU A 48 -15.38 -21.87 6.12
C LEU A 48 -15.56 -21.19 4.74
N ASP A 49 -15.35 -21.94 3.66
CA ASP A 49 -15.42 -21.39 2.30
C ASP A 49 -16.79 -20.78 1.95
N LYS A 50 -17.87 -21.34 2.52
CA LYS A 50 -19.22 -20.79 2.33
C LYS A 50 -19.44 -19.48 3.08
N GLU A 51 -18.87 -19.39 4.27
CA GLU A 51 -19.09 -18.29 5.20
C GLU A 51 -18.22 -17.07 4.90
N ILE A 52 -16.99 -17.30 4.43
CA ILE A 52 -16.04 -16.22 4.11
C ILE A 52 -16.21 -15.81 2.65
N GLY A 53 -16.63 -14.56 2.45
CA GLY A 53 -16.80 -13.97 1.12
C GLY A 53 -15.55 -13.28 0.57
N LEU A 54 -14.68 -12.80 1.46
CA LEU A 54 -13.44 -12.11 1.14
C LEU A 54 -12.34 -12.54 2.13
N TYR A 55 -11.18 -12.90 1.61
CA TYR A 55 -10.01 -13.21 2.46
C TYR A 55 -9.21 -11.95 2.74
N ASP A 56 -8.59 -11.89 3.92
CA ASP A 56 -7.63 -10.85 4.26
C ASP A 56 -6.49 -11.34 5.13
N ILE A 57 -5.37 -10.66 5.00
CA ILE A 57 -4.18 -10.82 5.85
C ILE A 57 -3.63 -9.44 6.18
N HIS A 58 -2.87 -9.37 7.27
CA HIS A 58 -2.15 -8.18 7.71
C HIS A 58 -0.66 -8.42 7.67
N THR A 59 0.14 -7.43 7.30
CA THR A 59 1.59 -7.57 7.31
C THR A 59 2.31 -6.25 7.55
N TYR A 60 3.43 -6.36 8.25
CA TYR A 60 4.34 -5.24 8.51
C TYR A 60 5.76 -5.68 8.14
N PRO A 61 6.06 -5.80 6.84
CA PRO A 61 7.36 -6.27 6.37
C PRO A 61 8.47 -5.29 6.71
N SER A 62 9.70 -5.78 6.71
CA SER A 62 10.88 -4.94 6.73
C SER A 62 11.08 -4.22 5.40
N LYS A 63 11.66 -3.01 5.44
CA LYS A 63 11.98 -2.23 4.24
C LYS A 63 12.82 -3.02 3.25
N SER A 64 13.87 -3.69 3.72
CA SER A 64 14.74 -4.53 2.90
C SER A 64 13.99 -5.68 2.21
N THR A 65 13.03 -6.31 2.90
CA THR A 65 12.19 -7.37 2.34
C THR A 65 11.34 -6.86 1.17
N VAL A 66 10.77 -5.66 1.29
CA VAL A 66 9.98 -5.06 0.21
C VAL A 66 10.89 -4.61 -0.94
N ASN A 67 11.92 -3.84 -0.66
CA ASN A 67 12.78 -3.27 -1.69
C ASN A 67 13.52 -4.33 -2.52
N SER A 68 13.88 -5.47 -1.92
CA SER A 68 14.44 -6.61 -2.65
C SER A 68 13.45 -7.37 -3.55
N GLY A 69 12.14 -7.15 -3.36
CA GLY A 69 11.08 -7.90 -4.06
C GLY A 69 10.68 -9.22 -3.37
N ALA A 70 11.38 -9.64 -2.32
CA ALA A 70 11.07 -10.88 -1.57
C ALA A 70 9.65 -10.86 -0.97
N TYR A 71 9.12 -9.69 -0.69
CA TYR A 71 7.75 -9.50 -0.22
C TYR A 71 6.71 -10.13 -1.15
N THR A 72 6.89 -10.01 -2.47
CA THR A 72 5.99 -10.62 -3.47
C THR A 72 5.84 -12.12 -3.27
N ASP A 73 6.93 -12.85 -3.02
CA ASP A 73 6.90 -14.30 -2.86
C ASP A 73 6.23 -14.72 -1.54
N ILE A 74 6.45 -13.93 -0.48
CA ILE A 74 5.79 -14.15 0.80
C ILE A 74 4.27 -14.07 0.63
N ILE A 75 3.75 -12.98 0.11
CA ILE A 75 2.29 -12.76 0.02
C ILE A 75 1.63 -13.63 -1.07
N ARG A 76 2.37 -14.01 -2.11
CA ARG A 76 1.87 -14.93 -3.15
C ARG A 76 1.52 -16.30 -2.58
N ALA A 77 2.26 -16.79 -1.57
CA ALA A 77 1.94 -18.03 -0.89
C ALA A 77 0.52 -18.01 -0.30
N TYR A 78 0.13 -16.90 0.32
CA TYR A 78 -1.23 -16.73 0.87
C TYR A 78 -2.30 -16.61 -0.22
N LYS A 79 -1.99 -15.91 -1.32
CA LYS A 79 -2.92 -15.83 -2.46
C LYS A 79 -3.18 -17.22 -3.06
N GLN A 80 -2.19 -18.11 -3.07
CA GLN A 80 -2.35 -19.48 -3.57
C GLN A 80 -3.23 -20.36 -2.66
N SER A 81 -3.33 -20.03 -1.37
CA SER A 81 -4.21 -20.71 -0.41
C SER A 81 -5.69 -20.31 -0.52
N VAL A 82 -5.98 -19.21 -1.18
CA VAL A 82 -7.36 -18.70 -1.37
C VAL A 82 -8.03 -19.42 -2.53
N PRO A 83 -9.27 -19.90 -2.38
CA PRO A 83 -10.05 -20.49 -3.48
C PRO A 83 -10.08 -19.58 -4.71
N ALA A 84 -10.07 -20.19 -5.92
CA ALA A 84 -9.91 -19.47 -7.18
C ALA A 84 -11.03 -18.46 -7.48
N ASP A 85 -12.23 -18.72 -6.98
CA ASP A 85 -13.41 -17.87 -7.11
C ASP A 85 -13.50 -16.77 -6.03
N LYS A 86 -12.59 -16.77 -5.05
CA LYS A 86 -12.54 -15.79 -3.96
C LYS A 86 -11.42 -14.76 -4.16
N LYS A 87 -11.64 -13.59 -3.58
CA LYS A 87 -10.67 -12.50 -3.55
C LYS A 87 -9.94 -12.47 -2.22
N ILE A 88 -8.76 -11.86 -2.23
CA ILE A 88 -7.98 -11.54 -1.03
C ILE A 88 -7.56 -10.08 -1.08
N VAL A 89 -7.54 -9.43 0.05
CA VAL A 89 -7.04 -8.08 0.26
C VAL A 89 -5.93 -8.08 1.32
N MET A 90 -5.08 -7.08 1.27
CA MET A 90 -4.17 -6.77 2.35
C MET A 90 -4.93 -5.84 3.31
N GLY A 91 -5.48 -6.39 4.41
CA GLY A 91 -6.34 -5.68 5.35
C GLY A 91 -5.61 -4.64 6.18
N GLU A 92 -4.30 -4.86 6.42
CA GLU A 92 -3.39 -3.85 6.97
C GLU A 92 -1.99 -4.01 6.37
N ILE A 93 -1.37 -2.86 6.05
CA ILE A 93 0.04 -2.81 5.67
C ILE A 93 0.73 -1.57 6.23
N GLY A 94 1.94 -1.74 6.72
CA GLY A 94 2.88 -0.73 7.15
C GLY A 94 4.27 -1.36 7.25
N PHE A 95 5.29 -0.61 7.67
CA PHE A 95 6.65 -1.15 7.79
C PHE A 95 7.09 -1.26 9.24
N LYS A 96 7.80 -2.36 9.55
CA LYS A 96 8.60 -2.51 10.77
C LYS A 96 10.02 -2.91 10.39
N PHE A 97 11.01 -2.39 11.08
CA PHE A 97 12.42 -2.66 10.78
C PHE A 97 12.92 -3.85 11.60
N VAL A 98 12.41 -5.05 11.29
CA VAL A 98 12.73 -6.29 12.04
C VAL A 98 13.83 -7.14 11.39
N ALA A 99 14.14 -6.92 10.12
CA ALA A 99 15.23 -7.61 9.45
C ALA A 99 16.60 -7.03 9.89
N PRO A 100 17.65 -7.87 10.01
CA PRO A 100 19.00 -7.38 10.36
C PRO A 100 19.52 -6.28 9.43
N GLU A 101 19.18 -6.34 8.15
CA GLU A 101 19.55 -5.36 7.13
C GLU A 101 18.96 -3.97 7.41
N ASP A 102 17.85 -3.90 8.14
CA ASP A 102 17.17 -2.67 8.51
C ASP A 102 17.58 -2.12 9.89
N SER A 103 18.61 -2.69 10.52
CA SER A 103 19.04 -2.33 11.87
C SER A 103 19.34 -0.84 12.07
N LEU A 104 19.91 -0.16 11.06
CA LEU A 104 20.14 1.28 11.10
C LEU A 104 18.83 2.09 11.05
N PHE A 105 17.86 1.64 10.27
CA PHE A 105 16.52 2.24 10.27
C PHE A 105 15.82 2.05 11.61
N LEU A 106 15.93 0.86 12.22
CA LEU A 106 15.39 0.62 13.55
C LEU A 106 16.00 1.56 14.60
N GLN A 107 17.31 1.69 14.63
CA GLN A 107 17.99 2.58 15.57
C GLN A 107 17.56 4.05 15.40
N GLU A 108 17.48 4.53 14.16
CA GLU A 108 17.03 5.89 13.87
C GLU A 108 15.55 6.08 14.20
N ASN A 109 14.70 5.07 13.93
CA ASN A 109 13.29 5.08 14.30
C ASN A 109 13.10 5.26 15.82
N LEU A 110 13.81 4.46 16.61
CA LEU A 110 13.77 4.55 18.06
C LEU A 110 14.29 5.89 18.57
N ARG A 111 15.42 6.38 18.05
CA ARG A 111 15.97 7.70 18.39
C ARG A 111 14.99 8.83 18.14
N ARG A 112 14.28 8.79 17.00
CA ARG A 112 13.25 9.80 16.65
C ARG A 112 12.04 9.69 17.57
N ALA A 113 11.59 8.48 17.90
CA ALA A 113 10.47 8.27 18.82
C ALA A 113 10.82 8.75 20.25
N GLU A 114 12.03 8.50 20.73
CA GLU A 114 12.50 9.03 22.00
C GLU A 114 12.54 10.55 22.05
N ALA A 115 12.97 11.19 20.96
CA ALA A 115 13.05 12.64 20.87
C ALA A 115 11.68 13.34 20.76
N LYS A 116 10.62 12.62 20.38
CA LYS A 116 9.28 13.16 20.22
C LYS A 116 8.42 12.87 21.47
N GLN A 117 8.08 13.92 22.22
CA GLN A 117 7.47 13.83 23.53
C GLN A 117 6.24 12.90 23.60
N HIS A 118 5.38 12.96 22.60
CA HIS A 118 4.12 12.20 22.57
C HIS A 118 4.22 10.86 21.81
N ALA A 119 5.36 10.53 21.20
CA ALA A 119 5.52 9.27 20.49
C ALA A 119 5.79 8.10 21.43
N SER A 120 5.19 6.96 21.17
CA SER A 120 5.49 5.69 21.84
C SER A 120 6.76 5.09 21.25
N MET A 121 7.62 4.55 22.13
CA MET A 121 8.82 3.83 21.74
C MET A 121 8.54 2.39 21.28
N ASP A 122 7.42 1.81 21.71
CA ASP A 122 7.13 0.39 21.51
C ASP A 122 6.58 0.07 20.11
N ASP A 123 5.91 1.01 19.48
CA ASP A 123 5.28 0.72 18.19
C ASP A 123 4.99 2.00 17.36
N SER A 124 6.00 2.84 17.15
CA SER A 124 5.87 4.01 16.26
C SER A 124 6.73 3.86 15.01
N GLN A 125 6.20 4.30 13.87
CA GLN A 125 6.88 4.37 12.59
C GLN A 125 7.26 5.83 12.28
N MET A 126 8.41 6.27 12.78
CA MET A 126 8.82 7.67 12.69
C MET A 126 9.22 8.11 11.28
N PHE A 127 9.40 7.18 10.35
CA PHE A 127 9.67 7.51 8.95
C PHE A 127 8.42 7.96 8.17
N VAL A 128 7.22 7.93 8.78
CA VAL A 128 6.03 8.55 8.18
C VAL A 128 6.17 10.05 7.91
N TYR A 129 7.15 10.70 8.54
CA TYR A 129 7.51 12.10 8.29
C TYR A 129 8.44 12.30 7.08
N ASP A 130 8.99 11.21 6.51
CA ASP A 130 9.95 11.26 5.41
C ASP A 130 9.26 10.88 4.09
N SER A 131 9.62 11.55 2.99
CA SER A 131 9.07 11.26 1.66
C SER A 131 9.36 9.82 1.20
N MET A 132 10.50 9.25 1.58
CA MET A 132 10.85 7.87 1.21
C MET A 132 9.81 6.84 1.69
N TYR A 133 9.11 7.08 2.82
CA TYR A 133 8.09 6.17 3.30
C TYR A 133 6.94 6.03 2.30
N GLY A 134 6.59 7.09 1.60
CA GLY A 134 5.58 7.05 0.55
C GLY A 134 6.00 6.20 -0.66
N THR A 135 7.28 6.22 -1.04
CA THR A 135 7.79 5.36 -2.13
C THR A 135 7.86 3.90 -1.72
N ASP A 136 8.26 3.60 -0.49
CA ASP A 136 8.25 2.24 0.05
C ASP A 136 6.82 1.67 0.12
N MET A 137 5.85 2.47 0.56
CA MET A 137 4.45 2.08 0.60
C MET A 137 3.88 1.86 -0.82
N ALA A 138 4.29 2.65 -1.80
CA ALA A 138 3.93 2.44 -3.21
C ALA A 138 4.54 1.12 -3.75
N ASP A 139 5.80 0.83 -3.43
CA ASP A 139 6.45 -0.44 -3.78
C ASP A 139 5.69 -1.64 -3.19
N ALA A 140 5.36 -1.59 -1.90
CA ALA A 140 4.59 -2.64 -1.24
C ALA A 140 3.21 -2.83 -1.87
N LEU A 141 2.49 -1.75 -2.22
CA LEU A 141 1.22 -1.82 -2.94
C LEU A 141 1.39 -2.46 -4.31
N PHE A 142 2.43 -2.09 -5.08
CA PHE A 142 2.67 -2.64 -6.41
C PHE A 142 2.94 -4.14 -6.35
N GLN A 143 3.72 -4.59 -5.38
CA GLN A 143 3.95 -6.01 -5.16
C GLN A 143 2.66 -6.74 -4.75
N THR A 144 1.83 -6.12 -3.91
CA THR A 144 0.54 -6.66 -3.47
C THR A 144 -0.41 -6.85 -4.66
N VAL A 145 -0.56 -5.84 -5.52
CA VAL A 145 -1.39 -5.93 -6.73
C VAL A 145 -0.84 -6.96 -7.71
N ASN A 146 0.48 -6.95 -7.95
CA ASN A 146 1.13 -7.91 -8.86
C ASN A 146 1.10 -9.36 -8.34
N ALA A 147 0.94 -9.57 -7.02
CA ALA A 147 0.69 -10.89 -6.42
C ALA A 147 -0.76 -11.36 -6.58
N GLY A 148 -1.67 -10.51 -7.09
CA GLY A 148 -3.06 -10.86 -7.38
C GLY A 148 -4.04 -10.52 -6.24
N PHE A 149 -3.67 -9.65 -5.34
CA PHE A 149 -4.58 -9.10 -4.33
C PHE A 149 -5.52 -8.08 -4.95
N SER A 150 -6.73 -7.98 -4.41
CA SER A 150 -7.78 -7.11 -4.93
C SER A 150 -7.79 -5.70 -4.32
N GLY A 151 -6.93 -5.44 -3.34
CA GLY A 151 -6.80 -4.16 -2.68
C GLY A 151 -5.87 -4.21 -1.49
N SER A 152 -5.58 -3.04 -0.93
CA SER A 152 -4.75 -2.88 0.26
C SER A 152 -5.25 -1.71 1.09
N VAL A 153 -5.23 -1.87 2.42
CA VAL A 153 -5.55 -0.84 3.41
C VAL A 153 -4.29 -0.54 4.22
N VAL A 154 -3.98 0.72 4.40
CA VAL A 154 -2.79 1.11 5.16
C VAL A 154 -3.07 1.17 6.66
N TRP A 155 -2.09 0.83 7.45
CA TRP A 155 -2.02 1.15 8.84
C TRP A 155 -1.10 2.38 9.02
N MET A 156 -1.64 3.57 9.35
CA MET A 156 -3.08 3.84 9.52
C MET A 156 -3.41 5.27 9.07
N LEU A 157 -4.71 5.64 9.15
CA LEU A 157 -5.18 6.95 8.72
C LEU A 157 -4.61 8.08 9.60
N ASP A 158 -4.58 7.87 10.91
CA ASP A 158 -4.39 8.89 11.94
C ASP A 158 -3.69 8.29 13.18
N ASP A 159 -2.90 9.09 13.90
CA ASP A 159 -2.16 8.68 15.11
C ASP A 159 -3.06 8.61 16.36
N ALA A 160 -4.25 8.06 16.26
CA ALA A 160 -5.20 8.04 17.39
C ALA A 160 -4.99 6.88 18.38
N MET A 161 -4.03 5.96 18.11
CA MET A 161 -3.81 4.79 18.95
C MET A 161 -2.85 5.09 20.10
N HIS A 162 -3.32 4.92 21.34
CA HIS A 162 -2.49 5.04 22.53
C HIS A 162 -1.62 3.81 22.76
N SER A 163 -0.43 4.01 23.30
CA SER A 163 0.39 2.93 23.81
C SER A 163 -0.24 2.29 25.06
N LYS A 164 -0.13 0.95 25.17
CA LYS A 164 -0.58 0.26 26.39
C LYS A 164 0.34 0.54 27.58
N GLU A 165 1.62 0.73 27.33
CA GLU A 165 2.64 0.94 28.36
C GLU A 165 2.72 2.38 28.83
N ALA A 166 2.37 3.33 27.95
CA ALA A 166 2.36 4.75 28.24
C ALA A 166 1.08 5.38 27.62
N PRO A 167 -0.03 5.46 28.39
CA PRO A 167 -1.33 5.93 27.88
C PRO A 167 -1.35 7.41 27.42
N ASP A 168 -0.36 8.19 27.83
CA ASP A 168 -0.10 9.56 27.37
C ASP A 168 0.67 9.64 26.05
N LYS A 169 1.14 8.50 25.54
CA LYS A 169 1.91 8.37 24.31
C LYS A 169 1.06 7.78 23.20
N LEU A 170 1.29 8.24 21.96
CA LEU A 170 0.63 7.74 20.76
C LEU A 170 1.57 6.85 19.96
N LYS A 171 1.00 5.87 19.29
CA LYS A 171 1.67 5.12 18.23
C LYS A 171 1.60 5.92 16.94
N ILE A 172 2.75 6.41 16.50
CA ILE A 172 2.85 7.27 15.31
C ILE A 172 2.90 6.40 14.07
N TRP A 173 1.83 6.45 13.23
CA TRP A 173 1.72 5.69 11.98
C TRP A 173 0.96 6.43 10.89
N GLY A 174 0.15 7.43 11.28
CA GLY A 174 -0.87 8.03 10.43
C GLY A 174 -0.36 8.96 9.34
N PHE A 175 -1.29 9.38 8.50
CA PHE A 175 -1.08 10.48 7.55
C PHE A 175 -1.00 11.85 8.25
N TRP A 176 -1.56 11.96 9.44
CA TRP A 176 -1.56 13.14 10.33
C TRP A 176 -1.87 12.72 11.76
N ASN A 177 -1.97 13.70 12.65
CA ASN A 177 -2.45 13.50 14.01
C ASN A 177 -3.65 14.40 14.26
N ILE A 178 -4.82 13.82 14.46
CA ILE A 178 -6.08 14.55 14.65
C ILE A 178 -6.11 15.42 15.93
N PHE A 179 -5.24 15.15 16.90
CA PHE A 179 -5.10 15.93 18.13
C PHE A 179 -3.92 16.90 18.10
N GLY A 180 -3.31 17.12 16.91
CA GLY A 180 -2.09 17.88 16.77
C GLY A 180 -2.23 19.28 17.32
N GLU A 181 -3.09 20.11 16.74
CA GLU A 181 -3.23 21.52 17.11
C GLU A 181 -3.58 21.73 18.59
N GLU A 182 -4.45 20.86 19.13
CA GLU A 182 -4.96 21.01 20.50
C GLU A 182 -3.99 20.52 21.58
N ARG A 183 -3.06 19.60 21.25
CA ARG A 183 -2.24 18.91 22.24
C ARG A 183 -0.76 18.89 21.97
N PHE A 184 -0.34 18.77 20.71
CA PHE A 184 1.05 18.44 20.37
C PHE A 184 1.74 19.47 19.51
N GLY A 185 0.99 20.42 18.94
CA GLY A 185 1.46 21.45 18.02
C GLY A 185 0.80 21.31 16.65
N LYS A 186 0.56 22.45 16.02
CA LYS A 186 -0.15 22.53 14.74
C LYS A 186 0.53 21.72 13.63
N GLU A 187 1.85 21.60 13.65
CA GLU A 187 2.64 20.85 12.71
C GLU A 187 2.30 19.34 12.70
N GLU A 188 1.73 18.81 13.79
CA GLU A 188 1.32 17.41 13.85
C GLU A 188 0.00 17.13 13.12
N GLU A 189 -0.83 18.15 12.90
CA GLU A 189 -2.01 18.05 12.03
C GLU A 189 -1.69 18.18 10.55
N GLU A 190 -0.50 18.68 10.21
CA GLU A 190 -0.09 18.77 8.82
C GLU A 190 -0.03 17.38 8.18
N VAL A 191 -0.52 17.34 6.94
CA VAL A 191 -0.52 16.11 6.15
C VAL A 191 0.91 15.69 5.81
N ARG A 192 1.28 14.51 6.26
CA ARG A 192 2.63 13.95 6.05
C ARG A 192 2.87 13.57 4.59
N PRO A 193 4.12 13.56 4.12
CA PRO A 193 4.45 13.34 2.71
C PRO A 193 3.82 12.10 2.10
N TRP A 194 3.82 10.96 2.80
CA TRP A 194 3.34 9.70 2.27
C TRP A 194 1.83 9.66 1.95
N PHE A 195 1.04 10.57 2.52
CA PHE A 195 -0.36 10.77 2.13
C PHE A 195 -0.47 11.06 0.63
N TYR A 196 0.41 11.90 0.10
CA TYR A 196 0.32 12.29 -1.31
C TYR A 196 0.62 11.15 -2.26
N ALA A 197 1.57 10.25 -1.92
CA ALA A 197 1.81 9.04 -2.70
C ALA A 197 0.58 8.11 -2.67
N TRP A 198 0.06 7.85 -1.47
CA TRP A 198 -1.07 6.93 -1.29
C TRP A 198 -2.37 7.48 -1.89
N SER A 199 -2.67 8.76 -1.68
CA SER A 199 -3.86 9.40 -2.23
C SER A 199 -3.86 9.43 -3.76
N LEU A 200 -2.67 9.61 -4.37
CA LEU A 200 -2.52 9.58 -5.82
C LEU A 200 -2.85 8.18 -6.37
N LEU A 201 -2.36 7.13 -5.74
CA LEU A 201 -2.62 5.75 -6.15
C LEU A 201 -4.09 5.37 -5.93
N THR A 202 -4.67 5.68 -4.77
CA THR A 202 -6.07 5.36 -4.48
C THR A 202 -7.04 6.11 -5.41
N ARG A 203 -6.73 7.35 -5.78
CA ARG A 203 -7.53 8.14 -6.73
C ARG A 203 -7.62 7.45 -8.09
N TYR A 204 -6.51 6.93 -8.60
CA TYR A 204 -6.41 6.41 -9.97
C TYR A 204 -6.45 4.87 -10.05
N MET A 205 -6.83 4.23 -8.95
CA MET A 205 -7.17 2.80 -8.88
C MET A 205 -8.62 2.62 -8.40
N PRO A 206 -9.63 3.12 -9.14
CA PRO A 206 -11.02 3.08 -8.67
C PRO A 206 -11.54 1.64 -8.59
N THR A 207 -12.50 1.42 -7.70
CA THR A 207 -13.16 0.11 -7.53
C THR A 207 -13.65 -0.43 -8.87
N GLY A 208 -13.37 -1.70 -9.13
CA GLY A 208 -13.72 -2.38 -10.38
C GLY A 208 -12.68 -2.21 -11.49
N SER A 209 -11.54 -1.58 -11.22
CA SER A 209 -10.42 -1.56 -12.15
C SER A 209 -9.86 -2.95 -12.38
N ARG A 210 -9.36 -3.17 -13.59
CA ARG A 210 -8.57 -4.34 -13.96
C ARG A 210 -7.09 -4.00 -13.82
N ALA A 211 -6.37 -4.75 -12.99
CA ALA A 211 -4.92 -4.65 -12.89
C ALA A 211 -4.25 -5.54 -13.94
N TYR A 212 -3.20 -5.02 -14.54
CA TYR A 212 -2.32 -5.75 -15.46
C TYR A 212 -0.98 -6.00 -14.79
N ARG A 213 -0.48 -7.20 -14.96
CA ARG A 213 0.89 -7.52 -14.54
C ARG A 213 1.86 -6.72 -15.40
N VAL A 214 2.74 -5.99 -14.75
CA VAL A 214 3.88 -5.31 -15.39
C VAL A 214 5.14 -6.10 -15.07
N GLU A 215 5.91 -6.43 -16.09
CA GLU A 215 7.22 -7.06 -15.93
C GLU A 215 8.29 -5.97 -15.89
N VAL A 216 9.17 -6.04 -14.91
CA VAL A 216 10.31 -5.14 -14.78
C VAL A 216 11.59 -5.96 -14.94
N GLU A 217 12.42 -5.56 -15.89
CA GLU A 217 13.69 -6.21 -16.18
C GLU A 217 14.86 -5.37 -15.67
N GLY A 218 15.86 -6.02 -15.14
CA GLY A 218 17.19 -5.49 -14.89
C GLY A 218 17.40 -4.85 -13.51
N ASP A 219 16.49 -4.04 -12.98
CA ASP A 219 16.71 -3.32 -11.73
C ASP A 219 15.59 -3.55 -10.72
N SER A 220 15.90 -4.25 -9.64
CA SER A 220 14.94 -4.58 -8.57
C SER A 220 14.46 -3.37 -7.76
N SER A 221 15.11 -2.20 -7.89
CA SER A 221 14.65 -0.97 -7.26
C SER A 221 13.49 -0.30 -8.00
N ILE A 222 13.19 -0.74 -9.21
CA ILE A 222 12.06 -0.27 -10.01
C ILE A 222 10.91 -1.28 -9.91
N LYS A 223 9.72 -0.80 -9.60
CA LYS A 223 8.48 -1.58 -9.70
C LYS A 223 7.43 -0.76 -10.46
N ALA A 224 6.48 -1.46 -11.06
CA ALA A 224 5.41 -0.80 -11.80
C ALA A 224 4.10 -1.58 -11.69
N ILE A 225 3.00 -0.85 -11.83
CA ILE A 225 1.65 -1.40 -12.02
C ILE A 225 0.95 -0.65 -13.14
N ALA A 226 0.01 -1.32 -13.78
CA ALA A 226 -0.92 -0.71 -14.71
C ALA A 226 -2.34 -1.16 -14.37
N VAL A 227 -3.28 -0.22 -14.39
CA VAL A 227 -4.72 -0.51 -14.21
C VAL A 227 -5.53 0.13 -15.31
N GLU A 228 -6.66 -0.48 -15.60
CA GLU A 228 -7.62 0.01 -16.60
C GLU A 228 -9.01 -0.06 -16.03
N LYS A 229 -9.82 0.93 -16.34
CA LYS A 229 -11.27 0.90 -16.16
C LYS A 229 -11.94 1.73 -17.25
N GLU A 230 -12.86 1.10 -18.00
CA GLU A 230 -13.69 1.78 -19.01
C GLU A 230 -12.88 2.55 -20.05
N GLY A 231 -11.73 2.00 -20.46
CA GLY A 231 -10.83 2.59 -21.44
C GLY A 231 -9.91 3.69 -20.89
N ASN A 232 -9.99 3.98 -19.58
CA ASN A 232 -9.04 4.85 -18.91
C ASN A 232 -7.97 4.02 -18.21
N TYR A 233 -6.76 4.55 -18.19
CA TYR A 233 -5.57 3.85 -17.72
C TYR A 233 -4.83 4.65 -16.65
N MET A 234 -4.23 3.94 -15.73
CA MET A 234 -3.14 4.45 -14.90
C MET A 234 -1.93 3.52 -15.08
N LEU A 235 -0.78 4.12 -15.36
CA LEU A 235 0.53 3.47 -15.29
C LEU A 235 1.32 4.17 -14.20
N ALA A 236 1.76 3.42 -13.20
CA ALA A 236 2.56 3.95 -12.10
C ALA A 236 3.88 3.20 -12.00
N VAL A 237 4.96 3.95 -11.80
CA VAL A 237 6.32 3.43 -11.66
C VAL A 237 6.93 4.03 -10.40
N VAL A 238 7.54 3.20 -9.56
CA VAL A 238 8.28 3.62 -8.36
C VAL A 238 9.75 3.28 -8.50
N ASN A 239 10.60 4.21 -8.08
CA ASN A 239 12.04 4.04 -7.90
C ASN A 239 12.36 4.17 -6.40
N VAL A 240 12.73 3.07 -5.75
CA VAL A 240 13.10 3.06 -4.32
C VAL A 240 14.60 3.23 -4.09
N ALA A 241 15.44 3.27 -5.16
CA ALA A 241 16.83 3.63 -5.04
C ALA A 241 16.99 5.12 -4.76
N LYS A 242 18.10 5.49 -4.13
CA LYS A 242 18.46 6.91 -3.91
C LYS A 242 18.90 7.62 -5.20
N GLU A 243 19.39 6.86 -6.16
CA GLU A 243 19.90 7.37 -7.43
C GLU A 243 18.77 7.51 -8.46
N GLU A 244 18.94 8.48 -9.35
CA GLU A 244 18.11 8.62 -10.55
C GLU A 244 18.27 7.39 -11.45
N LYS A 245 17.17 6.93 -12.04
CA LYS A 245 17.12 5.79 -12.97
C LYS A 245 16.46 6.19 -14.28
N SER A 246 17.00 5.67 -15.38
CA SER A 246 16.38 5.76 -16.68
C SER A 246 15.61 4.47 -16.94
N VAL A 247 14.31 4.58 -17.18
CA VAL A 247 13.38 3.45 -17.35
C VAL A 247 12.75 3.51 -18.72
N VAL A 248 12.70 2.37 -19.41
CA VAL A 248 12.05 2.25 -20.72
C VAL A 248 10.70 1.57 -20.53
N LEU A 249 9.61 2.28 -20.82
CA LEU A 249 8.25 1.76 -20.77
C LEU A 249 7.86 1.19 -22.15
N LYS A 250 7.41 -0.06 -22.18
CA LYS A 250 6.97 -0.72 -23.42
C LYS A 250 5.64 -1.45 -23.23
N SER A 251 4.81 -1.44 -24.26
CA SER A 251 3.61 -2.27 -24.33
C SER A 251 3.29 -2.63 -25.77
N SER A 252 2.98 -3.91 -26.00
CA SER A 252 2.46 -4.37 -27.30
C SER A 252 0.93 -4.30 -27.38
N THR A 253 0.24 -4.32 -26.24
CA THR A 253 -1.22 -4.33 -26.15
C THR A 253 -1.81 -2.91 -26.06
N LEU A 254 -1.05 -1.96 -25.53
CA LEU A 254 -1.39 -0.54 -25.45
C LEU A 254 -0.25 0.26 -26.09
N PRO A 255 -0.22 0.38 -27.44
CA PRO A 255 0.93 0.94 -28.14
C PRO A 255 1.13 2.44 -27.89
N VAL A 256 0.04 3.17 -27.70
CA VAL A 256 0.04 4.61 -27.44
C VAL A 256 -0.96 4.93 -26.34
N LEU A 257 -0.56 5.75 -25.39
CA LEU A 257 -1.45 6.31 -24.36
C LEU A 257 -1.42 7.84 -24.48
N GLU A 258 -2.54 8.41 -24.92
CA GLU A 258 -2.67 9.84 -25.23
C GLU A 258 -3.39 10.61 -24.13
N GLY A 259 -3.13 11.93 -24.08
CA GLY A 259 -3.86 12.86 -23.22
C GLY A 259 -3.63 12.67 -21.72
N VAL A 260 -2.55 11.98 -21.33
CA VAL A 260 -2.32 11.65 -19.92
C VAL A 260 -1.87 12.86 -19.11
N LYS A 261 -2.22 12.85 -17.85
CA LYS A 261 -1.63 13.66 -16.78
C LYS A 261 -0.45 12.89 -16.21
N GLU A 262 0.66 13.57 -16.03
CA GLU A 262 1.85 13.04 -15.34
C GLU A 262 1.96 13.66 -13.96
N TYR A 263 2.08 12.82 -12.95
CA TYR A 263 2.32 13.21 -11.57
C TYR A 263 3.67 12.70 -11.10
N LEU A 264 4.34 13.51 -10.30
CA LEU A 264 5.59 13.14 -9.65
C LEU A 264 5.46 13.34 -8.14
N TYR A 265 5.72 12.27 -7.42
CA TYR A 265 5.97 12.30 -5.99
C TYR A 265 7.46 12.03 -5.76
N ALA A 266 8.17 13.00 -5.20
CA ALA A 266 9.58 12.92 -4.83
C ALA A 266 9.88 14.01 -3.80
N ASP A 267 10.90 13.79 -2.96
CA ASP A 267 11.29 14.75 -1.95
C ASP A 267 11.61 16.12 -2.53
N GLY A 268 11.13 17.18 -1.89
CA GLY A 268 11.32 18.56 -2.32
C GLY A 268 10.72 18.93 -3.70
N LYS A 269 10.00 18.00 -4.37
CA LYS A 269 9.45 18.19 -5.73
C LYS A 269 7.92 18.07 -5.79
N LEU A 270 7.24 18.10 -4.65
CA LEU A 270 5.79 17.96 -4.62
C LEU A 270 5.11 19.21 -5.18
N LYS A 271 4.40 19.08 -6.30
CA LYS A 271 3.52 20.12 -6.82
C LYS A 271 2.14 19.93 -6.22
N LYS A 272 1.79 20.74 -5.22
CA LYS A 272 0.57 20.61 -4.42
C LYS A 272 -0.39 21.78 -4.63
N GLU A 273 -1.68 21.52 -4.42
CA GLU A 273 -2.69 22.55 -4.20
C GLU A 273 -3.14 22.48 -2.73
N GLY A 274 -2.66 23.41 -1.91
CA GLY A 274 -2.81 23.34 -0.46
C GLY A 274 -2.28 22.02 0.11
N ASP A 275 -3.01 21.46 1.06
CA ASP A 275 -2.70 20.15 1.67
C ASP A 275 -3.59 19.02 1.13
N SER A 276 -4.39 19.31 0.08
CA SER A 276 -5.43 18.37 -0.35
C SER A 276 -4.96 17.36 -1.40
N GLN A 277 -4.11 17.75 -2.35
CA GLN A 277 -3.74 16.89 -3.46
C GLN A 277 -2.47 17.30 -4.18
N LEU A 278 -1.86 16.32 -4.87
CA LEU A 278 -0.85 16.60 -5.88
C LEU A 278 -1.49 17.12 -7.16
N LEU A 279 -0.87 18.15 -7.74
CA LEU A 279 -1.18 18.63 -9.09
C LEU A 279 -0.32 17.88 -10.12
N PRO A 280 -0.82 17.68 -11.34
CA PRO A 280 0.00 17.09 -12.38
C PRO A 280 1.21 17.98 -12.70
N LEU A 281 2.35 17.33 -12.90
CA LEU A 281 3.57 17.97 -13.40
C LEU A 281 3.35 18.46 -14.84
N ARG A 282 2.78 17.58 -15.67
CA ARG A 282 2.42 17.85 -17.07
C ARG A 282 1.02 17.32 -17.39
N ARG A 283 0.38 17.92 -18.41
CA ARG A 283 -0.93 17.50 -18.95
C ARG A 283 -0.82 17.30 -20.46
N GLY A 284 -1.68 16.46 -21.02
CA GLY A 284 -1.73 16.20 -22.44
C GLY A 284 -0.50 15.46 -22.98
N VAL A 285 0.16 14.69 -22.12
CA VAL A 285 1.32 13.87 -22.47
C VAL A 285 0.87 12.70 -23.33
N THR A 286 1.68 12.34 -24.33
CA THR A 286 1.50 11.11 -25.12
C THR A 286 2.68 10.20 -24.87
N LEU A 287 2.41 8.97 -24.39
CA LEU A 287 3.41 7.92 -24.21
C LEU A 287 3.39 6.98 -25.42
N ARG A 288 4.54 6.81 -26.08
CA ARG A 288 4.69 5.88 -27.21
C ARG A 288 5.30 4.55 -26.77
N LEU A 289 4.45 3.73 -26.17
CA LEU A 289 4.85 2.49 -25.56
C LEU A 289 5.27 1.41 -26.59
N ASP A 290 4.79 1.51 -27.83
CA ASP A 290 5.21 0.64 -28.95
C ASP A 290 6.70 0.81 -29.32
N LYS A 291 7.21 2.02 -29.17
CA LYS A 291 8.61 2.37 -29.50
C LYS A 291 9.56 2.32 -28.30
N GLY A 292 9.01 2.22 -27.11
CA GLY A 292 9.77 2.34 -25.87
C GLY A 292 9.89 3.81 -25.45
N GLU A 293 9.02 4.23 -24.54
CA GLU A 293 9.07 5.56 -23.93
C GLU A 293 10.13 5.57 -22.85
N VAL A 294 11.09 6.49 -22.94
CA VAL A 294 12.15 6.65 -21.94
C VAL A 294 11.73 7.71 -20.92
N ILE A 295 11.67 7.31 -19.65
CA ILE A 295 11.40 8.22 -18.54
C ILE A 295 12.59 8.30 -17.59
N GLN A 296 12.81 9.47 -16.99
CA GLN A 296 13.79 9.68 -15.94
C GLN A 296 13.08 9.69 -14.59
N MET A 297 13.47 8.75 -13.74
CA MET A 297 12.92 8.57 -12.40
C MET A 297 13.89 9.10 -11.36
N PRO A 298 13.61 10.23 -10.69
CA PRO A 298 14.42 10.65 -9.56
C PRO A 298 14.60 9.53 -8.52
N GLY A 299 15.62 9.60 -7.70
CA GLY A 299 15.75 8.70 -6.56
C GLY A 299 14.56 8.85 -5.60
N GLU A 300 14.15 7.77 -4.97
CA GLU A 300 13.05 7.71 -4.01
C GLU A 300 11.81 8.47 -4.53
N SER A 301 11.29 8.04 -5.69
CA SER A 301 10.18 8.71 -6.37
C SER A 301 9.10 7.76 -6.88
N LEU A 302 7.89 8.30 -7.02
CA LEU A 302 6.75 7.67 -7.69
C LEU A 302 6.30 8.57 -8.83
N THR A 303 6.23 8.02 -10.05
CA THR A 303 5.64 8.71 -11.21
C THR A 303 4.36 8.00 -11.62
N VAL A 304 3.29 8.77 -11.85
CA VAL A 304 1.99 8.25 -12.28
C VAL A 304 1.57 8.95 -13.58
N TYR A 305 1.27 8.16 -14.59
CA TYR A 305 0.67 8.58 -15.84
C TYR A 305 -0.78 8.10 -15.88
N THR A 306 -1.73 9.00 -16.15
CA THR A 306 -3.14 8.62 -16.18
C THR A 306 -3.97 9.54 -17.06
N ASN A 307 -4.95 8.95 -17.75
CA ASN A 307 -6.01 9.68 -18.47
C ASN A 307 -7.36 9.60 -17.74
N PHE A 308 -7.42 9.04 -16.53
CA PHE A 308 -8.61 9.20 -15.69
C PHE A 308 -8.91 10.68 -15.45
N ASP A 309 -10.16 11.07 -15.57
CA ASP A 309 -10.60 12.45 -15.41
C ASP A 309 -11.32 12.65 -14.06
N TYR A 310 -10.55 12.68 -12.99
CA TYR A 310 -11.02 12.96 -11.63
C TYR A 310 -10.34 14.22 -11.08
#